data_60064e46b54b847e884dd5adf1c8f9a4
#
_entry.id   60064e46b54b847e884dd5adf1c8f9a4
#
_cell.length_a   1.000
_cell.length_b   1.000
_cell.length_c   1.000
_cell.angle_alpha   90.00
_cell.angle_beta   90.00
_cell.angle_gamma   90.00
#
_symmetry.space_group_name_H-M   'P 1'
#
loop_
_entity.id
_entity.type
_entity.pdbx_description
1 polymer ?
#
loop_
_entity_poly.entity_id
_entity_poly.type
_entity_poly.pdbx_seq_one_letter_code
_entity_poly.pdbx_strand_id
1 'polypeptide(L)'
;KKLDFDIPVVGEDIEDASEVDYLFWVGCAGAYDDTAKKTSAAVAELLHTAGVSFAVLGSGESCTGDPARRAGNEALFQMLAAQAIDTLKEAKPQKIVVSCAHCFNTIAGEYPELGGSFDVVHHTQLLNRLVRDGLLTPVAPTSAASADSAGADTADEVGEQSAGNAPSVGAPLKVTYHDACFLGRHNRVYEPPRELVGSLPNVELVEMPRNRDRAMCCGAGGAHAWFEETRGTRIADARIVEAAATGADVVATACPFCSQMLGSASGTSAGFVSSDAADQGGATNEATPASSTTASGKLPEVRDVAVMLLESVKRGQ
;
A
#
# COMPACT_ATOMS: atom_id res chain seq x y z
N LYS A 1 15.71 8.84 3.26
CA LYS A 1 15.88 9.22 4.68
C LYS A 1 16.73 8.15 5.34
N LYS A 2 17.80 8.50 6.02
CA LYS A 2 18.61 7.56 6.79
C LYS A 2 17.81 7.17 8.05
N LEU A 3 17.78 5.89 8.40
CA LEU A 3 17.22 5.41 9.67
C LEU A 3 18.15 5.82 10.82
N ASP A 4 17.60 6.03 11.99
CA ASP A 4 18.36 6.43 13.20
C ASP A 4 18.88 5.21 13.99
N PHE A 5 18.69 4.01 13.44
CA PHE A 5 19.13 2.72 13.99
C PHE A 5 19.70 1.85 12.87
N ASP A 6 20.51 0.89 13.24
CA ASP A 6 21.08 -0.09 12.33
C ASP A 6 20.17 -1.33 12.26
N ILE A 7 20.03 -1.90 11.06
CA ILE A 7 19.29 -3.14 10.84
C ILE A 7 20.31 -4.25 10.64
N PRO A 8 20.30 -5.33 11.43
CA PRO A 8 21.20 -6.46 11.24
C PRO A 8 21.05 -7.08 9.85
N VAL A 9 22.17 -7.42 9.24
CA VAL A 9 22.24 -8.11 7.95
C VAL A 9 22.66 -9.55 8.21
N VAL A 10 21.88 -10.50 7.71
CA VAL A 10 22.17 -11.94 7.81
C VAL A 10 23.45 -12.27 7.05
N GLY A 11 24.35 -12.99 7.70
CA GLY A 11 25.66 -13.36 7.17
C GLY A 11 26.74 -12.27 7.33
N GLU A 12 26.38 -11.07 7.83
CA GLU A 12 27.30 -9.99 8.14
C GLU A 12 27.29 -9.67 9.65
N ASP A 13 26.12 -9.29 10.20
CA ASP A 13 25.95 -8.88 11.60
C ASP A 13 25.44 -10.03 12.50
N ILE A 14 24.68 -10.95 11.93
CA ILE A 14 24.15 -12.16 12.56
C ILE A 14 24.40 -13.38 11.68
N GLU A 15 24.51 -14.59 12.28
CA GLU A 15 24.82 -15.81 11.55
C GLU A 15 23.66 -16.20 10.63
N ASP A 16 22.44 -16.28 11.18
CA ASP A 16 21.22 -16.56 10.43
C ASP A 16 20.00 -15.86 11.04
N ALA A 17 18.88 -15.86 10.34
CA ALA A 17 17.66 -15.15 10.76
C ALA A 17 16.84 -15.89 11.84
N SER A 18 17.32 -17.02 12.37
CA SER A 18 16.71 -17.68 13.53
C SER A 18 16.96 -16.90 14.85
N GLU A 19 17.91 -15.96 14.83
CA GLU A 19 18.23 -15.09 15.96
C GLU A 19 17.22 -13.94 16.15
N VAL A 20 16.34 -13.71 15.16
CA VAL A 20 15.35 -12.63 15.18
C VAL A 20 13.93 -13.16 14.94
N ASP A 21 12.92 -12.36 15.32
CA ASP A 21 11.50 -12.72 15.13
C ASP A 21 11.11 -12.77 13.65
N TYR A 22 11.67 -11.86 12.85
CA TYR A 22 11.33 -11.70 11.43
C TYR A 22 12.55 -11.47 10.56
N LEU A 23 12.56 -12.11 9.41
CA LEU A 23 13.34 -11.66 8.26
C LEU A 23 12.48 -10.67 7.47
N PHE A 24 12.93 -9.44 7.29
CA PHE A 24 12.24 -8.47 6.45
C PHE A 24 12.75 -8.61 5.01
N TRP A 25 11.92 -9.19 4.16
CA TRP A 25 12.13 -9.25 2.73
C TRP A 25 11.70 -7.92 2.10
N VAL A 26 12.67 -7.11 1.69
CA VAL A 26 12.45 -5.74 1.17
C VAL A 26 11.82 -5.77 -0.23
N GLY A 27 12.25 -6.69 -1.07
CA GLY A 27 11.83 -6.83 -2.45
C GLY A 27 12.47 -5.82 -3.39
N CYS A 28 12.49 -6.15 -4.69
CA CYS A 28 13.12 -5.29 -5.70
C CYS A 28 12.49 -3.89 -5.77
N ALA A 29 11.17 -3.75 -5.71
CA ALA A 29 10.51 -2.45 -5.69
C ALA A 29 10.89 -1.66 -4.44
N GLY A 30 10.87 -2.28 -3.25
CA GLY A 30 11.26 -1.66 -1.99
C GLY A 30 12.71 -1.20 -1.93
N ALA A 31 13.59 -1.82 -2.73
CA ALA A 31 15.01 -1.48 -2.80
C ALA A 31 15.33 -0.40 -3.84
N TYR A 32 14.59 -0.31 -4.95
CA TYR A 32 14.98 0.53 -6.09
C TYR A 32 14.00 1.66 -6.42
N ASP A 33 12.68 1.49 -6.18
CA ASP A 33 11.70 2.55 -6.43
C ASP A 33 11.67 3.56 -5.27
N ASP A 34 11.75 4.86 -5.58
CA ASP A 34 11.87 5.91 -4.57
C ASP A 34 10.62 6.07 -3.68
N THR A 35 9.44 5.71 -4.20
CA THR A 35 8.21 5.70 -3.40
C THR A 35 8.15 4.47 -2.51
N ALA A 36 8.47 3.30 -3.06
CA ALA A 36 8.49 2.05 -2.31
C ALA A 36 9.59 2.01 -1.24
N LYS A 37 10.75 2.67 -1.44
CA LYS A 37 11.76 2.88 -0.39
C LYS A 37 11.19 3.57 0.85
N LYS A 38 10.25 4.51 0.68
CA LYS A 38 9.58 5.16 1.81
C LYS A 38 8.73 4.17 2.60
N THR A 39 8.04 3.27 1.90
CA THR A 39 7.29 2.18 2.53
C THR A 39 8.21 1.21 3.28
N SER A 40 9.32 0.77 2.65
CA SER A 40 10.30 -0.10 3.30
C SER A 40 10.88 0.53 4.57
N ALA A 41 11.27 1.81 4.49
CA ALA A 41 11.76 2.55 5.65
C ALA A 41 10.67 2.70 6.73
N ALA A 42 9.41 2.96 6.33
CA ALA A 42 8.31 3.08 7.28
C ALA A 42 8.03 1.75 8.00
N VAL A 43 8.05 0.63 7.29
CA VAL A 43 7.90 -0.70 7.89
C VAL A 43 9.02 -0.96 8.89
N ALA A 44 10.29 -0.71 8.52
CA ALA A 44 11.43 -0.89 9.40
C ALA A 44 11.34 -0.01 10.67
N GLU A 45 11.00 1.29 10.52
CA GLU A 45 10.81 2.20 11.66
C GLU A 45 9.66 1.74 12.58
N LEU A 46 8.55 1.24 12.02
CA LEU A 46 7.42 0.74 12.80
C LEU A 46 7.77 -0.53 13.56
N LEU A 47 8.48 -1.48 12.93
CA LEU A 47 8.97 -2.70 13.61
C LEU A 47 9.91 -2.35 14.76
N HIS A 48 10.87 -1.45 14.52
CA HIS A 48 11.79 -0.96 15.56
C HIS A 48 11.03 -0.28 16.71
N THR A 49 10.10 0.61 16.41
CA THR A 49 9.26 1.32 17.40
C THR A 49 8.44 0.34 18.24
N ALA A 50 7.95 -0.74 17.64
CA ALA A 50 7.19 -1.78 18.33
C ALA A 50 8.07 -2.75 19.14
N GLY A 51 9.41 -2.62 19.10
CA GLY A 51 10.33 -3.53 19.76
C GLY A 51 10.42 -4.93 19.14
N VAL A 52 10.02 -5.07 17.87
CA VAL A 52 10.12 -6.33 17.12
C VAL A 52 11.56 -6.49 16.63
N SER A 53 12.18 -7.65 16.92
CA SER A 53 13.50 -7.98 16.37
C SER A 53 13.38 -8.44 14.92
N PHE A 54 14.18 -7.86 14.03
CA PHE A 54 14.20 -8.23 12.63
C PHE A 54 15.56 -7.99 11.98
N ALA A 55 15.81 -8.70 10.89
CA ALA A 55 17.00 -8.56 10.07
C ALA A 55 16.62 -8.48 8.58
N VAL A 56 17.58 -8.12 7.74
CA VAL A 56 17.46 -8.13 6.28
C VAL A 56 18.56 -9.00 5.66
N LEU A 57 18.37 -9.38 4.40
CA LEU A 57 19.40 -10.11 3.63
C LEU A 57 20.43 -9.15 2.99
N GLY A 58 20.18 -7.84 3.01
CA GLY A 58 21.06 -6.86 2.39
C GLY A 58 21.31 -7.17 0.91
N SER A 59 22.59 -7.25 0.51
CA SER A 59 23.00 -7.59 -0.84
C SER A 59 22.73 -9.05 -1.23
N GLY A 60 22.42 -9.91 -0.28
CA GLY A 60 22.05 -11.31 -0.51
C GLY A 60 20.61 -11.48 -1.01
N GLU A 61 19.76 -10.43 -0.91
CA GLU A 61 18.40 -10.50 -1.40
C GLU A 61 18.34 -10.38 -2.93
N SER A 62 17.61 -11.28 -3.56
CA SER A 62 17.36 -11.27 -5.00
C SER A 62 15.88 -11.09 -5.33
N CYS A 63 15.55 -10.97 -6.63
CA CYS A 63 14.15 -10.92 -7.05
C CYS A 63 13.47 -12.27 -6.83
N THR A 64 12.22 -12.27 -6.33
CA THR A 64 11.42 -13.50 -6.18
C THR A 64 11.10 -14.20 -7.49
N GLY A 65 11.32 -13.57 -8.64
CA GLY A 65 10.97 -14.11 -9.96
C GLY A 65 9.53 -13.80 -10.39
N ASP A 66 8.69 -13.22 -9.52
CA ASP A 66 7.29 -12.89 -9.86
C ASP A 66 7.15 -12.13 -11.19
N PRO A 67 7.93 -11.06 -11.46
CA PRO A 67 7.82 -10.34 -12.73
C PRO A 67 8.07 -11.23 -13.96
N ALA A 68 9.03 -12.15 -13.87
CA ALA A 68 9.32 -13.08 -14.96
C ALA A 68 8.15 -14.02 -15.20
N ARG A 69 7.56 -14.59 -14.14
CA ARG A 69 6.39 -15.47 -14.23
C ARG A 69 5.18 -14.72 -14.83
N ARG A 70 4.90 -13.50 -14.37
CA ARG A 70 3.80 -12.67 -14.90
C ARG A 70 4.01 -12.27 -16.36
N ALA A 71 5.26 -12.16 -16.81
CA ALA A 71 5.61 -11.95 -18.22
C ALA A 71 5.60 -13.22 -19.08
N GLY A 72 5.32 -14.39 -18.49
CA GLY A 72 5.29 -15.67 -19.18
C GLY A 72 6.66 -16.35 -19.35
N ASN A 73 7.70 -15.86 -18.69
CA ASN A 73 9.04 -16.45 -18.69
C ASN A 73 9.21 -17.40 -17.50
N GLU A 74 8.60 -18.58 -17.61
CA GLU A 74 8.62 -19.59 -16.55
C GLU A 74 10.03 -20.11 -16.25
N ALA A 75 10.89 -20.25 -17.27
CA ALA A 75 12.27 -20.72 -17.06
C ALA A 75 13.07 -19.74 -16.18
N LEU A 76 12.97 -18.44 -16.45
CA LEU A 76 13.62 -17.42 -15.63
C LEU A 76 13.00 -17.35 -14.23
N PHE A 77 11.68 -17.50 -14.11
CA PHE A 77 11.03 -17.58 -12.81
C PHE A 77 11.59 -18.71 -11.96
N GLN A 78 11.66 -19.93 -12.50
CA GLN A 78 12.17 -21.08 -11.76
C GLN A 78 13.63 -20.93 -11.34
N MET A 79 14.48 -20.33 -12.19
CA MET A 79 15.86 -20.03 -11.83
C MET A 79 15.96 -19.04 -10.65
N LEU A 80 15.22 -17.94 -10.72
CA LEU A 80 15.21 -16.92 -9.65
C LEU A 80 14.58 -17.47 -8.37
N ALA A 81 13.50 -18.24 -8.49
CA ALA A 81 12.83 -18.86 -7.35
C ALA A 81 13.75 -19.89 -6.66
N ALA A 82 14.45 -20.74 -7.40
CA ALA A 82 15.41 -21.68 -6.83
C ALA A 82 16.51 -20.96 -6.05
N GLN A 83 17.10 -19.92 -6.63
CA GLN A 83 18.11 -19.11 -5.94
C GLN A 83 17.56 -18.47 -4.65
N ALA A 84 16.37 -17.87 -4.71
CA ALA A 84 15.76 -17.23 -3.54
C ALA A 84 15.38 -18.26 -2.46
N ILE A 85 14.89 -19.44 -2.85
CA ILE A 85 14.59 -20.55 -1.94
C ILE A 85 15.86 -21.06 -1.23
N ASP A 86 16.97 -21.20 -1.96
CA ASP A 86 18.24 -21.63 -1.36
C ASP A 86 18.76 -20.58 -0.38
N THR A 87 18.73 -19.28 -0.74
CA THR A 87 19.09 -18.18 0.15
C THR A 87 18.23 -18.17 1.42
N LEU A 88 16.91 -18.35 1.29
CA LEU A 88 16.00 -18.39 2.45
C LEU A 88 16.23 -19.64 3.33
N LYS A 89 16.57 -20.79 2.75
CA LYS A 89 16.93 -21.99 3.51
C LYS A 89 18.22 -21.81 4.30
N GLU A 90 19.22 -21.14 3.71
CA GLU A 90 20.47 -20.80 4.40
C GLU A 90 20.26 -19.79 5.50
N ALA A 91 19.44 -18.76 5.25
CA ALA A 91 19.10 -17.73 6.23
C ALA A 91 18.22 -18.23 7.40
N LYS A 92 17.55 -19.38 7.29
CA LYS A 92 16.71 -20.04 8.31
C LYS A 92 15.72 -19.07 9.03
N PRO A 93 14.91 -18.29 8.32
CA PRO A 93 13.99 -17.36 8.98
C PRO A 93 12.91 -18.13 9.75
N GLN A 94 12.59 -17.66 10.98
CA GLN A 94 11.44 -18.16 11.72
C GLN A 94 10.15 -17.70 11.03
N LYS A 95 10.10 -16.41 10.64
CA LYS A 95 9.02 -15.80 9.86
C LYS A 95 9.59 -14.76 8.90
N ILE A 96 8.91 -14.58 7.79
CA ILE A 96 9.25 -13.56 6.80
C ILE A 96 8.15 -12.50 6.79
N VAL A 97 8.50 -11.22 6.92
CA VAL A 97 7.59 -10.11 6.67
C VAL A 97 7.91 -9.47 5.33
N VAL A 98 6.89 -9.18 4.53
CA VAL A 98 7.03 -8.57 3.21
C VAL A 98 6.14 -7.34 3.08
N SER A 99 6.59 -6.32 2.35
CA SER A 99 5.79 -5.12 2.06
C SER A 99 5.13 -5.13 0.67
N CYS A 100 5.41 -6.16 -0.12
CA CYS A 100 4.91 -6.32 -1.48
C CYS A 100 3.94 -7.50 -1.58
N ALA A 101 2.72 -7.25 -2.09
CA ALA A 101 1.72 -8.30 -2.29
C ALA A 101 2.16 -9.38 -3.30
N HIS A 102 2.98 -9.01 -4.29
CA HIS A 102 3.56 -9.95 -5.25
C HIS A 102 4.56 -10.89 -4.55
N CYS A 103 5.51 -10.33 -3.78
CA CYS A 103 6.46 -11.14 -2.99
C CYS A 103 5.73 -12.05 -1.99
N PHE A 104 4.67 -11.52 -1.33
CA PHE A 104 3.83 -12.32 -0.44
C PHE A 104 3.25 -13.55 -1.14
N ASN A 105 2.59 -13.33 -2.28
CA ASN A 105 1.98 -14.41 -3.07
C ASN A 105 3.02 -15.43 -3.54
N THR A 106 4.18 -14.95 -4.02
CA THR A 106 5.20 -15.82 -4.59
C THR A 106 5.88 -16.67 -3.53
N ILE A 107 6.32 -16.06 -2.42
CA ILE A 107 7.04 -16.79 -1.37
C ILE A 107 6.10 -17.74 -0.62
N ALA A 108 4.89 -17.27 -0.25
CA ALA A 108 3.94 -18.06 0.53
C ALA A 108 3.19 -19.11 -0.32
N GLY A 109 2.86 -18.77 -1.58
CA GLY A 109 1.93 -19.57 -2.40
C GLY A 109 2.56 -20.32 -3.56
N GLU A 110 3.64 -19.80 -4.14
CA GLU A 110 4.22 -20.40 -5.36
C GLU A 110 5.52 -21.18 -5.07
N TYR A 111 6.36 -20.75 -4.12
CA TYR A 111 7.58 -21.46 -3.73
C TYR A 111 7.36 -22.85 -3.15
N PRO A 112 6.24 -23.17 -2.45
CA PRO A 112 5.99 -24.54 -2.02
C PRO A 112 6.02 -25.59 -3.13
N GLU A 113 5.56 -25.24 -4.33
CA GLU A 113 5.59 -26.11 -5.51
C GLU A 113 7.03 -26.39 -5.98
N LEU A 114 7.98 -25.52 -5.61
CA LEU A 114 9.41 -25.61 -5.93
C LEU A 114 10.26 -26.07 -4.74
N GLY A 115 9.63 -26.55 -3.67
CA GLY A 115 10.30 -27.09 -2.48
C GLY A 115 10.75 -26.04 -1.47
N GLY A 116 10.23 -24.80 -1.53
CA GLY A 116 10.45 -23.72 -0.55
C GLY A 116 9.17 -23.39 0.23
N SER A 117 9.06 -23.88 1.48
CA SER A 117 7.92 -23.60 2.34
C SER A 117 8.36 -22.71 3.51
N PHE A 118 7.77 -21.52 3.64
CA PHE A 118 8.13 -20.51 4.63
C PHE A 118 6.88 -19.93 5.28
N ASP A 119 6.98 -19.52 6.55
CA ASP A 119 5.94 -18.75 7.24
C ASP A 119 6.07 -17.27 6.84
N VAL A 120 5.14 -16.78 6.02
CA VAL A 120 5.20 -15.43 5.46
C VAL A 120 4.00 -14.64 5.92
N VAL A 121 4.23 -13.41 6.36
CA VAL A 121 3.18 -12.45 6.70
C VAL A 121 3.34 -11.17 5.86
N HIS A 122 2.25 -10.61 5.43
CA HIS A 122 2.26 -9.30 4.80
C HIS A 122 2.38 -8.22 5.87
N HIS A 123 3.10 -7.12 5.60
CA HIS A 123 3.31 -6.05 6.58
C HIS A 123 2.01 -5.54 7.20
N THR A 124 0.91 -5.47 6.44
CA THR A 124 -0.39 -5.02 6.97
C THR A 124 -0.94 -5.96 8.04
N GLN A 125 -0.71 -7.26 7.93
CA GLN A 125 -1.13 -8.24 8.93
C GLN A 125 -0.32 -8.08 10.22
N LEU A 126 1.01 -7.90 10.09
CA LEU A 126 1.90 -7.71 11.24
C LEU A 126 1.62 -6.37 11.92
N LEU A 127 1.61 -5.27 11.17
CA LEU A 127 1.37 -3.93 11.72
C LEU A 127 0.00 -3.82 12.38
N ASN A 128 -1.05 -4.42 11.79
CA ASN A 128 -2.37 -4.47 12.40
C ASN A 128 -2.36 -5.20 13.75
N ARG A 129 -1.63 -6.31 13.84
CA ARG A 129 -1.45 -7.01 15.12
C ARG A 129 -0.73 -6.15 16.14
N LEU A 130 0.37 -5.47 15.74
CA LEU A 130 1.13 -4.60 16.65
C LEU A 130 0.30 -3.41 17.19
N VAL A 131 -0.59 -2.85 16.35
CA VAL A 131 -1.55 -1.83 16.80
C VAL A 131 -2.56 -2.42 17.79
N ARG A 132 -3.13 -3.57 17.50
CA ARG A 132 -4.10 -4.25 18.37
C ARG A 132 -3.50 -4.66 19.71
N ASP A 133 -2.23 -5.06 19.72
CA ASP A 133 -1.49 -5.43 20.92
C ASP A 133 -0.99 -4.20 21.71
N GLY A 134 -1.23 -2.97 21.21
CA GLY A 134 -0.86 -1.71 21.87
C GLY A 134 0.63 -1.37 21.75
N LEU A 135 1.40 -2.11 20.93
CA LEU A 135 2.82 -1.86 20.69
C LEU A 135 3.06 -0.69 19.72
N LEU A 136 2.05 -0.35 18.92
CA LEU A 136 2.01 0.85 18.10
C LEU A 136 0.73 1.63 18.43
N THR A 137 0.86 2.90 18.78
CA THR A 137 -0.28 3.76 19.13
C THR A 137 -0.38 4.93 18.15
N PRO A 138 -1.34 4.88 17.19
CA PRO A 138 -1.60 6.00 16.31
C PRO A 138 -2.15 7.21 17.07
N VAL A 139 -1.67 8.42 16.75
CA VAL A 139 -2.04 9.68 17.43
C VAL A 139 -2.66 10.67 16.44
N ALA A 140 -3.68 11.39 16.89
CA ALA A 140 -4.37 12.39 16.10
C ALA A 140 -3.45 13.57 15.72
N PRO A 141 -3.67 14.23 14.56
CA PRO A 141 -2.98 15.47 14.24
C PRO A 141 -3.36 16.53 15.28
N THR A 142 -2.34 17.23 15.82
CA THR A 142 -2.58 18.42 16.66
C THR A 142 -3.00 19.58 15.75
N SER A 143 -3.92 20.44 16.21
CA SER A 143 -4.54 21.52 15.44
C SER A 143 -3.58 22.63 14.95
N ALA A 144 -2.26 22.47 15.11
CA ALA A 144 -1.25 23.47 14.76
C ALA A 144 -0.67 23.38 13.33
N ALA A 145 -1.05 22.38 12.52
CA ALA A 145 -0.43 22.15 11.20
C ALA A 145 -1.23 22.71 10.00
N SER A 146 -2.22 23.58 10.22
CA SER A 146 -3.01 24.21 9.13
C SER A 146 -2.82 25.71 8.97
N ALA A 147 -1.67 26.28 9.37
CA ALA A 147 -1.40 27.71 9.23
C ALA A 147 -0.07 27.97 8.55
N ASP A 148 0.04 27.66 7.24
CA ASP A 148 1.04 28.27 6.36
C ASP A 148 0.48 28.35 4.93
N SER A 149 -0.45 29.28 4.73
CA SER A 149 -0.65 30.00 3.46
C SER A 149 -1.83 30.97 3.60
N ALA A 150 -1.61 32.16 4.09
CA ALA A 150 -2.20 33.42 3.60
C ALA A 150 -1.81 34.53 4.56
N GLY A 151 -0.99 35.44 4.04
CA GLY A 151 -0.61 36.66 4.76
C GLY A 151 -1.69 37.72 4.68
N ALA A 152 -1.55 38.64 5.64
CA ALA A 152 -1.90 40.04 5.64
C ALA A 152 -3.27 40.49 6.21
N ASP A 153 -3.12 41.17 7.35
CA ASP A 153 -3.81 42.43 7.82
C ASP A 153 -5.33 42.45 8.06
N THR A 154 -5.76 42.65 9.25
CA THR A 154 -5.96 43.93 9.98
C THR A 154 -6.69 43.72 11.30
N ALA A 155 -6.45 44.64 12.19
CA ALA A 155 -6.70 44.81 13.60
C ALA A 155 -8.17 44.76 14.13
N ASP A 156 -8.20 44.53 15.47
CA ASP A 156 -9.15 44.99 16.50
C ASP A 156 -10.58 44.44 16.51
N GLU A 157 -10.92 43.71 17.56
CA GLU A 157 -11.76 44.17 18.69
C GLU A 157 -11.84 43.12 19.81
N VAL A 158 -11.92 43.61 21.03
CA VAL A 158 -11.98 42.96 22.33
C VAL A 158 -13.39 42.43 22.61
N GLY A 159 -13.52 41.21 23.16
CA GLY A 159 -14.83 40.80 23.68
C GLY A 159 -14.93 39.36 24.19
N GLU A 160 -14.89 39.23 25.52
CA GLU A 160 -15.50 38.19 26.38
C GLU A 160 -15.15 36.72 26.32
N GLN A 161 -14.64 36.29 27.46
CA GLN A 161 -14.42 34.93 27.92
C GLN A 161 -15.71 34.10 27.88
N SER A 162 -15.68 32.94 27.24
CA SER A 162 -16.61 31.86 27.51
C SER A 162 -15.90 30.51 27.44
N ALA A 163 -16.25 29.69 28.40
CA ALA A 163 -15.74 28.37 28.77
C ALA A 163 -15.38 27.41 27.62
N GLY A 164 -14.22 26.77 27.83
CA GLY A 164 -13.97 25.38 27.46
C GLY A 164 -14.40 24.89 26.08
N ASN A 165 -13.72 25.35 25.01
CA ASN A 165 -13.86 24.69 23.71
C ASN A 165 -12.67 23.74 23.53
N ALA A 166 -12.95 22.42 23.55
CA ALA A 166 -12.00 21.45 23.06
C ALA A 166 -11.61 21.83 21.62
N PRO A 167 -10.33 21.68 21.21
CA PRO A 167 -9.90 22.07 19.88
C PRO A 167 -10.79 21.37 18.85
N SER A 168 -11.42 22.12 17.96
CA SER A 168 -12.20 21.57 16.85
C SER A 168 -11.24 20.80 15.94
N VAL A 169 -11.29 19.49 16.04
CA VAL A 169 -10.62 18.60 15.08
C VAL A 169 -11.22 18.95 13.71
N GLY A 170 -10.38 19.32 12.75
CA GLY A 170 -10.81 19.54 11.35
C GLY A 170 -11.60 18.36 10.81
N ALA A 171 -12.30 18.52 9.69
CA ALA A 171 -13.03 17.42 9.05
C ALA A 171 -12.10 16.19 8.87
N PRO A 172 -12.61 14.97 9.07
CA PRO A 172 -11.81 13.75 8.94
C PRO A 172 -11.25 13.62 7.53
N LEU A 173 -10.00 13.14 7.42
CA LEU A 173 -9.37 12.79 6.16
C LEU A 173 -10.12 11.58 5.56
N LYS A 174 -10.71 11.75 4.39
CA LYS A 174 -11.37 10.64 3.70
C LYS A 174 -10.36 9.77 2.97
N VAL A 175 -10.30 8.51 3.33
CA VAL A 175 -9.38 7.53 2.76
C VAL A 175 -10.17 6.40 2.13
N THR A 176 -9.84 6.04 0.89
CA THR A 176 -10.31 4.80 0.28
C THR A 176 -9.17 3.80 0.17
N TYR A 177 -9.46 2.50 0.28
CA TYR A 177 -8.44 1.47 0.19
C TYR A 177 -8.49 0.74 -1.16
N HIS A 178 -7.33 0.59 -1.79
CA HIS A 178 -7.19 -0.22 -2.99
C HIS A 178 -6.75 -1.64 -2.64
N ASP A 179 -7.62 -2.62 -2.87
CA ASP A 179 -7.30 -4.03 -2.68
C ASP A 179 -6.31 -4.51 -3.75
N ALA A 180 -5.06 -4.73 -3.37
CA ALA A 180 -4.07 -5.35 -4.22
C ALA A 180 -4.49 -6.81 -4.53
N CYS A 181 -4.54 -7.18 -5.82
CA CYS A 181 -5.08 -8.47 -6.24
C CYS A 181 -4.36 -9.66 -5.62
N PHE A 182 -3.02 -9.63 -5.51
CA PHE A 182 -2.23 -10.68 -4.89
C PHE A 182 -2.34 -10.73 -3.37
N LEU A 183 -2.78 -9.66 -2.71
CA LEU A 183 -3.07 -9.70 -1.28
C LEU A 183 -4.51 -10.16 -1.02
N GLY A 184 -5.48 -9.52 -1.67
CA GLY A 184 -6.90 -9.79 -1.47
C GLY A 184 -7.37 -11.02 -2.23
N ARG A 185 -7.49 -10.94 -3.56
CA ARG A 185 -8.13 -11.98 -4.37
C ARG A 185 -7.42 -13.34 -4.30
N HIS A 186 -6.09 -13.36 -4.34
CA HIS A 186 -5.32 -14.58 -4.31
C HIS A 186 -5.12 -15.12 -2.88
N ASN A 187 -4.91 -14.25 -1.89
CA ASN A 187 -4.54 -14.66 -0.54
C ASN A 187 -5.59 -14.34 0.54
N ARG A 188 -6.75 -13.77 0.16
CA ARG A 188 -7.91 -13.51 1.04
C ARG A 188 -7.62 -12.56 2.21
N VAL A 189 -6.59 -11.72 2.12
CA VAL A 189 -6.23 -10.72 3.12
C VAL A 189 -6.95 -9.41 2.79
N TYR A 190 -8.11 -9.17 3.40
CA TYR A 190 -8.95 -7.99 3.16
C TYR A 190 -9.06 -7.07 4.37
N GLU A 191 -9.20 -7.64 5.56
CA GLU A 191 -9.50 -6.86 6.77
C GLU A 191 -8.27 -6.18 7.40
N PRO A 192 -7.08 -6.80 7.52
CA PRO A 192 -5.95 -6.18 8.18
C PRO A 192 -5.58 -4.78 7.65
N PRO A 193 -5.51 -4.52 6.33
CA PRO A 193 -5.24 -3.17 5.85
C PRO A 193 -6.37 -2.18 6.14
N ARG A 194 -7.64 -2.63 6.18
CA ARG A 194 -8.79 -1.80 6.54
C ARG A 194 -8.79 -1.44 8.01
N GLU A 195 -8.53 -2.41 8.87
CA GLU A 195 -8.40 -2.21 10.31
C GLU A 195 -7.26 -1.22 10.61
N LEU A 196 -6.13 -1.31 9.89
CA LEU A 196 -5.04 -0.34 10.02
C LEU A 196 -5.46 1.08 9.64
N VAL A 197 -6.11 1.26 8.49
CA VAL A 197 -6.62 2.58 8.07
C VAL A 197 -7.66 3.09 9.07
N GLY A 198 -8.56 2.23 9.53
CA GLY A 198 -9.61 2.57 10.52
C GLY A 198 -9.05 2.86 11.92
N SER A 199 -7.83 2.40 12.24
CA SER A 199 -7.16 2.71 13.51
C SER A 199 -6.52 4.10 13.55
N LEU A 200 -6.39 4.76 12.39
CA LEU A 200 -5.80 6.10 12.29
C LEU A 200 -6.79 7.14 12.80
N PRO A 201 -6.45 7.94 13.82
CA PRO A 201 -7.33 8.97 14.32
C PRO A 201 -7.61 10.05 13.27
N ASN A 202 -8.84 10.55 13.24
CA ASN A 202 -9.32 11.55 12.29
C ASN A 202 -9.27 11.10 10.82
N VAL A 203 -9.44 9.77 10.58
CA VAL A 203 -9.57 9.17 9.26
C VAL A 203 -10.97 8.55 9.13
N GLU A 204 -11.62 8.81 7.99
CA GLU A 204 -12.87 8.17 7.57
C GLU A 204 -12.57 7.23 6.39
N LEU A 205 -12.76 5.93 6.59
CA LEU A 205 -12.62 4.95 5.51
C LEU A 205 -13.88 4.92 4.65
N VAL A 206 -13.75 5.24 3.37
CA VAL A 206 -14.83 5.15 2.38
C VAL A 206 -14.49 4.08 1.34
N GLU A 207 -15.41 3.18 1.06
CA GLU A 207 -15.16 2.08 0.15
C GLU A 207 -15.47 2.45 -1.30
N MET A 208 -14.62 2.01 -2.23
CA MET A 208 -14.95 2.04 -3.65
C MET A 208 -16.05 1.02 -3.95
N PRO A 209 -16.93 1.23 -4.96
CA PRO A 209 -17.97 0.26 -5.34
C PRO A 209 -17.41 -1.14 -5.64
N ARG A 210 -16.25 -1.20 -6.32
CA ARG A 210 -15.52 -2.45 -6.56
C ARG A 210 -14.39 -2.60 -5.56
N ASN A 211 -14.66 -3.35 -4.50
CA ASN A 211 -13.70 -3.62 -3.42
C ASN A 211 -13.61 -5.11 -3.11
N ARG A 212 -12.68 -5.52 -2.26
CA ARG A 212 -12.41 -6.89 -1.84
C ARG A 212 -12.19 -7.85 -3.02
N ASP A 213 -12.96 -8.92 -3.12
CA ASP A 213 -12.89 -9.94 -4.18
C ASP A 213 -13.23 -9.39 -5.57
N ARG A 214 -14.09 -8.37 -5.63
CA ARG A 214 -14.48 -7.68 -6.85
C ARG A 214 -13.64 -6.46 -7.19
N ALA A 215 -12.58 -6.18 -6.44
CA ALA A 215 -11.74 -5.02 -6.65
C ALA A 215 -11.21 -4.96 -8.09
N MET A 216 -11.24 -3.76 -8.68
CA MET A 216 -10.60 -3.52 -9.97
C MET A 216 -9.07 -3.55 -9.80
N CYS A 217 -8.37 -4.08 -10.79
CA CYS A 217 -6.91 -4.12 -10.82
C CYS A 217 -6.32 -2.71 -10.86
N CYS A 218 -5.09 -2.55 -10.36
CA CYS A 218 -4.29 -1.34 -10.56
C CYS A 218 -3.69 -1.23 -11.98
N GLY A 219 -3.71 -2.34 -12.74
CA GLY A 219 -3.16 -2.40 -14.08
C GLY A 219 -1.74 -2.97 -14.18
N ALA A 220 -1.06 -3.30 -13.07
CA ALA A 220 0.30 -3.84 -13.11
C ALA A 220 0.39 -5.30 -13.56
N GLY A 221 -0.73 -6.04 -13.49
CA GLY A 221 -0.79 -7.46 -13.82
C GLY A 221 -0.31 -7.77 -15.24
N GLY A 222 0.16 -9.01 -15.48
CA GLY A 222 0.66 -9.43 -16.78
C GLY A 222 1.90 -8.66 -17.25
N ALA A 223 2.73 -8.21 -16.30
CA ALA A 223 3.93 -7.40 -16.53
C ALA A 223 3.66 -5.99 -17.10
N HIS A 224 2.40 -5.50 -17.10
CA HIS A 224 2.06 -4.16 -17.61
C HIS A 224 2.70 -3.01 -16.81
N ALA A 225 3.23 -3.27 -15.60
CA ALA A 225 4.03 -2.28 -14.87
C ALA A 225 5.29 -1.83 -15.64
N TRP A 226 5.75 -2.62 -16.61
CA TRP A 226 6.96 -2.36 -17.42
C TRP A 226 6.68 -1.98 -18.87
N PHE A 227 5.40 -1.87 -19.26
CA PHE A 227 5.00 -1.49 -20.61
C PHE A 227 4.16 -0.22 -20.59
N GLU A 228 4.38 0.65 -21.56
CA GLU A 228 3.52 1.80 -21.80
C GLU A 228 2.25 1.34 -22.51
N GLU A 229 1.08 1.61 -21.89
CA GLU A 229 -0.21 1.33 -22.48
C GLU A 229 -0.55 2.42 -23.50
N THR A 230 -0.55 2.08 -24.79
CA THR A 230 -0.79 3.03 -25.87
C THR A 230 -2.19 2.90 -26.50
N ARG A 231 -3.00 1.94 -26.04
CA ARG A 231 -4.34 1.65 -26.58
C ARG A 231 -5.41 1.72 -25.50
N GLY A 232 -6.47 2.47 -25.81
CA GLY A 232 -7.62 2.60 -24.92
C GLY A 232 -7.31 3.41 -23.65
N THR A 233 -8.04 3.12 -22.59
CA THR A 233 -7.84 3.75 -21.28
C THR A 233 -7.00 2.85 -20.40
N ARG A 234 -5.95 3.39 -19.80
CA ARG A 234 -5.14 2.65 -18.80
C ARG A 234 -6.03 2.20 -17.64
N ILE A 235 -5.84 0.95 -17.19
CA ILE A 235 -6.59 0.40 -16.05
C ILE A 235 -6.36 1.26 -14.80
N ALA A 236 -5.15 1.77 -14.60
CA ALA A 236 -4.81 2.67 -13.49
C ALA A 236 -5.64 3.96 -13.53
N ASP A 237 -5.81 4.57 -14.73
CA ASP A 237 -6.60 5.79 -14.90
C ASP A 237 -8.09 5.55 -14.58
N ALA A 238 -8.65 4.42 -15.04
CA ALA A 238 -10.03 4.06 -14.72
C ALA A 238 -10.19 3.79 -13.20
N ARG A 239 -9.20 3.19 -12.56
CA ARG A 239 -9.25 2.90 -11.12
C ARG A 239 -9.12 4.15 -10.26
N ILE A 240 -8.25 5.10 -10.62
CA ILE A 240 -8.11 6.36 -9.86
C ILE A 240 -9.37 7.24 -9.98
N VAL A 241 -10.05 7.20 -11.13
CA VAL A 241 -11.34 7.87 -11.33
C VAL A 241 -12.42 7.27 -10.43
N GLU A 242 -12.48 5.94 -10.30
CA GLU A 242 -13.38 5.27 -9.36
C GLU A 242 -13.09 5.66 -7.91
N ALA A 243 -11.82 5.76 -7.54
CA ALA A 243 -11.42 6.24 -6.22
C ALA A 243 -11.83 7.70 -6.00
N ALA A 244 -11.59 8.58 -6.97
CA ALA A 244 -12.00 9.99 -6.89
C ALA A 244 -13.52 10.15 -6.74
N ALA A 245 -14.31 9.28 -7.37
CA ALA A 245 -15.77 9.30 -7.26
C ALA A 245 -16.30 9.00 -5.85
N THR A 246 -15.51 8.42 -4.96
CA THR A 246 -15.85 8.24 -3.54
C THR A 246 -15.74 9.53 -2.72
N GLY A 247 -15.15 10.58 -3.29
CA GLY A 247 -14.81 11.82 -2.57
C GLY A 247 -13.65 11.64 -1.59
N ALA A 248 -12.83 10.58 -1.75
CA ALA A 248 -11.65 10.37 -0.92
C ALA A 248 -10.53 11.35 -1.25
N ASP A 249 -9.82 11.79 -0.21
CA ASP A 249 -8.61 12.62 -0.33
C ASP A 249 -7.38 11.77 -0.64
N VAL A 250 -7.38 10.52 -0.15
CA VAL A 250 -6.25 9.57 -0.25
C VAL A 250 -6.74 8.21 -0.70
N VAL A 251 -5.98 7.58 -1.61
CA VAL A 251 -6.05 6.14 -1.90
C VAL A 251 -4.95 5.44 -1.12
N ALA A 252 -5.33 4.69 -0.09
CA ALA A 252 -4.41 3.85 0.65
C ALA A 252 -4.11 2.57 -0.14
N THR A 253 -2.84 2.20 -0.21
CA THR A 253 -2.36 0.98 -0.88
C THR A 253 -1.52 0.15 0.09
N ALA A 254 -1.29 -1.11 -0.25
CA ALA A 254 -0.43 -2.02 0.48
C ALA A 254 0.39 -2.90 -0.49
N CYS A 255 0.81 -2.31 -1.59
CA CYS A 255 1.63 -2.95 -2.61
C CYS A 255 2.38 -1.89 -3.41
N PRO A 256 3.71 -1.96 -3.56
CA PRO A 256 4.49 -0.96 -4.27
C PRO A 256 4.09 -0.81 -5.74
N PHE A 257 3.74 -1.89 -6.41
CA PHE A 257 3.25 -1.84 -7.80
C PHE A 257 1.90 -1.12 -7.91
N CYS A 258 0.98 -1.35 -6.96
CA CYS A 258 -0.28 -0.62 -6.93
C CYS A 258 -0.06 0.87 -6.66
N SER A 259 0.84 1.21 -5.74
CA SER A 259 1.21 2.60 -5.44
C SER A 259 1.79 3.30 -6.68
N GLN A 260 2.70 2.64 -7.40
CA GLN A 260 3.31 3.17 -8.61
C GLN A 260 2.29 3.38 -9.73
N MET A 261 1.46 2.37 -10.01
CA MET A 261 0.46 2.43 -11.08
C MET A 261 -0.59 3.52 -10.82
N LEU A 262 -1.17 3.55 -9.62
CA LEU A 262 -2.19 4.53 -9.27
C LEU A 262 -1.60 5.94 -9.08
N GLY A 263 -0.38 6.04 -8.55
CA GLY A 263 0.32 7.31 -8.38
C GLY A 263 0.73 7.97 -9.71
N SER A 264 0.89 7.19 -10.78
CA SER A 264 1.17 7.67 -12.13
C SER A 264 -0.09 7.89 -12.98
N ALA A 265 -1.29 7.67 -12.43
CA ALA A 265 -2.53 7.78 -13.17
C ALA A 265 -2.90 9.25 -13.45
N SER A 266 -3.37 9.51 -14.68
CA SER A 266 -3.70 10.87 -15.15
C SER A 266 -5.14 11.31 -14.84
N GLY A 267 -6.00 10.38 -14.42
CA GLY A 267 -7.42 10.65 -14.20
C GLY A 267 -8.22 10.87 -15.49
N THR A 268 -7.62 10.67 -16.65
CA THR A 268 -8.30 10.74 -17.93
C THR A 268 -8.90 9.39 -18.28
N SER A 269 -10.22 9.23 -18.15
CA SER A 269 -10.93 8.05 -18.64
C SER A 269 -11.72 8.41 -19.88
N ALA A 270 -11.35 7.85 -21.04
CA ALA A 270 -12.21 7.84 -22.21
C ALA A 270 -13.25 6.74 -22.01
N GLY A 271 -14.45 7.11 -21.51
CA GLY A 271 -15.65 6.30 -21.65
C GLY A 271 -15.67 4.92 -21.01
N PHE A 272 -15.33 4.78 -19.73
CA PHE A 272 -15.64 3.56 -18.98
C PHE A 272 -17.08 3.62 -18.45
N VAL A 273 -18.02 2.97 -19.14
CA VAL A 273 -19.39 2.79 -18.66
C VAL A 273 -19.39 1.68 -17.63
N SER A 274 -19.82 1.96 -16.38
CA SER A 274 -20.03 0.92 -15.39
C SER A 274 -21.17 0.00 -15.87
N SER A 275 -20.92 -1.31 -15.93
CA SER A 275 -21.87 -2.34 -16.35
C SER A 275 -22.97 -2.66 -15.32
N ASP A 276 -23.15 -1.85 -14.30
CA ASP A 276 -24.12 -2.10 -13.22
C ASP A 276 -25.55 -1.58 -13.53
N ALA A 277 -25.80 -1.15 -14.80
CA ALA A 277 -27.14 -0.71 -15.26
C ALA A 277 -27.76 -1.64 -16.29
N ALA A 278 -27.52 -2.95 -16.25
CA ALA A 278 -28.12 -3.90 -17.18
C ALA A 278 -28.85 -5.03 -16.44
N ASP A 279 -29.96 -4.67 -15.78
CA ASP A 279 -31.08 -5.60 -15.63
C ASP A 279 -32.40 -4.83 -15.65
N GLN A 280 -32.81 -4.35 -16.82
CA GLN A 280 -34.21 -4.21 -17.24
C GLN A 280 -34.25 -4.00 -18.77
N GLY A 281 -34.89 -4.96 -19.43
CA GLY A 281 -34.94 -5.18 -20.86
C GLY A 281 -35.41 -4.01 -21.73
N GLY A 282 -34.94 -4.00 -22.97
CA GLY A 282 -35.47 -3.21 -24.06
C GLY A 282 -34.42 -2.83 -25.10
N ALA A 283 -34.40 -3.56 -26.20
CA ALA A 283 -33.56 -3.28 -27.34
C ALA A 283 -33.92 -1.97 -28.05
N THR A 284 -32.96 -1.07 -28.26
CA THR A 284 -32.84 -0.27 -29.51
C THR A 284 -31.39 0.19 -29.65
N ASN A 285 -30.78 -0.19 -30.80
CA ASN A 285 -29.49 0.26 -31.25
C ASN A 285 -29.55 1.73 -31.67
N GLU A 286 -28.92 2.61 -30.93
CA GLU A 286 -28.35 3.86 -31.45
C GLU A 286 -27.17 4.25 -30.56
N ALA A 287 -25.97 4.13 -31.14
CA ALA A 287 -24.73 4.51 -30.49
C ALA A 287 -24.60 6.03 -30.43
N THR A 288 -24.99 6.61 -29.31
CA THR A 288 -24.64 8.00 -28.99
C THR A 288 -23.22 8.01 -28.40
N PRO A 289 -22.30 8.89 -28.83
CA PRO A 289 -20.96 8.96 -28.26
C PRO A 289 -21.05 9.36 -26.78
N ALA A 290 -20.58 8.48 -25.91
CA ALA A 290 -20.55 8.73 -24.49
C ALA A 290 -19.73 9.98 -24.17
N SER A 291 -20.36 10.93 -23.50
CA SER A 291 -19.77 12.13 -22.92
C SER A 291 -18.53 11.75 -22.08
N SER A 292 -17.39 12.32 -22.42
CA SER A 292 -16.18 12.22 -21.60
C SER A 292 -16.43 12.90 -20.25
N THR A 293 -16.71 12.14 -19.21
CA THR A 293 -16.80 12.66 -17.86
C THR A 293 -15.38 12.83 -17.32
N THR A 294 -14.81 14.01 -17.51
CA THR A 294 -13.63 14.43 -16.74
C THR A 294 -14.08 14.63 -15.30
N ALA A 295 -13.49 13.92 -14.36
CA ALA A 295 -13.65 14.23 -12.95
C ALA A 295 -13.11 15.67 -12.74
N SER A 296 -14.01 16.62 -12.54
CA SER A 296 -13.70 18.05 -12.34
C SER A 296 -13.14 18.32 -10.94
N GLY A 297 -12.42 17.37 -10.34
CA GLY A 297 -11.88 17.48 -8.99
C GLY A 297 -10.41 17.07 -8.93
N LYS A 298 -9.73 17.48 -7.85
CA LYS A 298 -8.39 17.03 -7.52
C LYS A 298 -8.40 15.50 -7.35
N LEU A 299 -7.47 14.81 -8.03
CA LEU A 299 -7.29 13.37 -7.82
C LEU A 299 -6.80 13.09 -6.41
N PRO A 300 -7.24 11.98 -5.78
CA PRO A 300 -6.76 11.58 -4.47
C PRO A 300 -5.26 11.27 -4.51
N GLU A 301 -4.56 11.61 -3.43
CA GLU A 301 -3.15 11.24 -3.24
C GLU A 301 -3.05 9.73 -3.03
N VAL A 302 -2.03 9.08 -3.60
CA VAL A 302 -1.79 7.64 -3.39
C VAL A 302 -0.72 7.46 -2.33
N ARG A 303 -1.03 6.73 -1.25
CA ARG A 303 -0.14 6.53 -0.11
C ARG A 303 -0.17 5.08 0.37
N ASP A 304 0.98 4.58 0.81
CA ASP A 304 1.02 3.26 1.46
C ASP A 304 0.54 3.35 2.91
N VAL A 305 -0.17 2.32 3.36
CA VAL A 305 -0.73 2.26 4.73
C VAL A 305 0.34 2.32 5.81
N ALA A 306 1.54 1.75 5.57
CA ALA A 306 2.65 1.81 6.53
C ALA A 306 3.19 3.24 6.70
N VAL A 307 3.25 4.01 5.62
CA VAL A 307 3.67 5.42 5.66
C VAL A 307 2.65 6.24 6.46
N MET A 308 1.36 6.04 6.22
CA MET A 308 0.28 6.70 6.96
C MET A 308 0.31 6.37 8.46
N LEU A 309 0.52 5.09 8.79
CA LEU A 309 0.63 4.63 10.17
C LEU A 309 1.84 5.25 10.86
N LEU A 310 3.02 5.22 10.21
CA LEU A 310 4.25 5.79 10.78
C LEU A 310 4.09 7.28 11.11
N GLU A 311 3.51 8.05 10.20
CA GLU A 311 3.26 9.48 10.44
C GLU A 311 2.34 9.70 11.64
N SER A 312 1.33 8.83 11.82
CA SER A 312 0.43 8.91 12.97
C SER A 312 1.12 8.52 14.28
N VAL A 313 1.92 7.45 14.29
CA VAL A 313 2.68 7.01 15.48
C VAL A 313 3.71 8.07 15.90
N LYS A 314 4.43 8.67 14.95
CA LYS A 314 5.44 9.70 15.24
C LYS A 314 4.89 10.98 15.85
N ARG A 315 3.60 11.27 15.72
CA ARG A 315 2.98 12.41 16.41
C ARG A 315 2.89 12.22 17.93
N GLY A 316 3.01 11.00 18.42
CA GLY A 316 2.97 10.65 19.84
C GLY A 316 4.35 10.52 20.50
N GLN A 317 5.41 10.64 19.71
CA GLN A 317 6.80 10.62 20.18
C GLN A 317 7.37 12.04 20.23
#